data_7e41a2bc927a335a122329914da9617f
#
_entry.id   7e41a2bc927a335a122329914da9617f
#
_cell.length_a   1.000
_cell.length_b   1.000
_cell.length_c   1.000
_cell.angle_alpha   90.00
_cell.angle_beta   90.00
_cell.angle_gamma   90.00
#
_symmetry.space_group_name_H-M   'P 1'
#
loop_
_entity.id
_entity.type
_entity.pdbx_description
1 polymer ?
#
loop_
_entity_poly.entity_id
_entity_poly.type
_entity_poly.pdbx_seq_one_letter_code
_entity_poly.pdbx_strand_id
1 'polypeptide(L)'
;MPRLRPRVRIPSSAHGDVAEWLRSGLQNRLHEFDSRRRLKEMIAITGSGEFLPGIKNADKSLFSTIDNPYVLTFSTAAGKESIERQEYWKNLAVNHFKSLGLRHKHIEAKNKNEIDDKHVIDEMSKANIVYFSGGNPQHLINSISTKNFMNELIRIKKIGILAGCSAGAMIMGEKMIKGTGLNFIKNSIIIPHYGESYYSWISNTVKLLNKGKYKLICLEKDTYFTIT
;
A
#
# COMPACT_ATOMS: atom_id res chain seq x y z
N MET A 1 -14.07 8.04 21.13
CA MET A 1 -13.92 7.06 20.03
C MET A 1 -13.98 7.79 18.71
N PRO A 2 -12.96 7.81 17.86
CA PRO A 2 -13.09 8.42 16.53
C PRO A 2 -13.98 7.54 15.67
N ARG A 3 -14.97 8.14 15.04
CA ARG A 3 -15.87 7.47 14.10
C ARG A 3 -15.09 7.09 12.84
N LEU A 4 -15.02 5.79 12.52
CA LEU A 4 -14.55 5.28 11.25
C LEU A 4 -15.48 5.83 10.15
N ARG A 5 -14.95 6.66 9.25
CA ARG A 5 -15.68 7.19 8.10
C ARG A 5 -15.70 6.19 6.93
N PRO A 6 -16.64 6.34 5.99
CA PRO A 6 -16.97 5.32 5.02
C PRO A 6 -15.81 4.92 4.10
N ARG A 7 -15.78 3.64 3.81
CA ARG A 7 -14.83 2.91 2.99
C ARG A 7 -15.13 3.15 1.52
N VAL A 8 -14.13 3.52 0.73
CA VAL A 8 -14.25 3.54 -0.72
C VAL A 8 -13.58 2.29 -1.26
N ARG A 9 -14.35 1.44 -1.93
CA ARG A 9 -13.87 0.25 -2.64
C ARG A 9 -13.75 0.63 -4.12
N ILE A 10 -12.55 0.62 -4.68
CA ILE A 10 -12.32 0.92 -6.10
C ILE A 10 -11.99 -0.39 -6.82
N PRO A 11 -12.88 -0.95 -7.65
CA PRO A 11 -12.59 -2.12 -8.47
C PRO A 11 -11.64 -1.77 -9.62
N SER A 12 -10.69 -2.65 -9.93
CA SER A 12 -9.74 -2.47 -11.03
C SER A 12 -10.32 -2.73 -12.42
N SER A 13 -11.42 -3.49 -12.50
CA SER A 13 -11.99 -4.02 -13.76
C SER A 13 -13.12 -3.19 -14.36
N ALA A 14 -13.47 -2.04 -13.79
CA ALA A 14 -14.60 -1.23 -14.29
C ALA A 14 -14.24 -0.50 -15.59
N HIS A 15 -14.50 -1.13 -16.74
CA HIS A 15 -14.51 -0.50 -18.04
C HIS A 15 -15.81 0.32 -18.18
N GLY A 16 -15.72 1.64 -18.24
CA GLY A 16 -16.85 2.54 -18.49
C GLY A 16 -17.50 3.17 -17.25
N ASP A 17 -17.86 2.37 -16.24
CA ASP A 17 -18.65 2.85 -15.08
C ASP A 17 -17.85 3.62 -14.02
N VAL A 18 -16.51 3.51 -14.04
CA VAL A 18 -15.65 4.27 -13.11
C VAL A 18 -15.78 5.78 -13.33
N ALA A 19 -15.96 6.20 -14.57
CA ALA A 19 -16.16 7.62 -14.89
C ALA A 19 -17.52 8.14 -14.38
N GLU A 20 -18.55 7.30 -14.40
CA GLU A 20 -19.91 7.66 -13.97
C GLU A 20 -20.06 7.55 -12.45
N TRP A 21 -19.47 6.53 -11.84
CA TRP A 21 -19.42 6.39 -10.40
C TRP A 21 -18.55 7.48 -9.72
N LEU A 22 -17.42 7.84 -10.34
CA LEU A 22 -16.61 9.00 -9.94
C LEU A 22 -17.38 10.32 -10.20
N ARG A 23 -18.18 10.43 -11.28
CA ARG A 23 -19.02 11.61 -11.51
C ARG A 23 -20.14 11.75 -10.49
N SER A 24 -20.84 10.69 -10.15
CA SER A 24 -21.99 10.77 -9.23
C SER A 24 -21.61 10.84 -7.76
N GLY A 25 -20.51 10.19 -7.34
CA GLY A 25 -20.09 10.13 -5.94
C GLY A 25 -19.05 11.19 -5.54
N LEU A 26 -18.14 11.57 -6.43
CA LEU A 26 -17.09 12.57 -6.16
C LEU A 26 -17.46 13.98 -6.66
N GLN A 27 -18.21 14.13 -7.76
CA GLN A 27 -18.49 15.47 -8.32
C GLN A 27 -19.35 16.32 -7.36
N ASN A 28 -20.26 15.74 -6.62
CA ASN A 28 -21.04 16.50 -5.61
C ASN A 28 -20.21 16.89 -4.36
N ARG A 29 -18.97 16.39 -4.23
CA ARG A 29 -18.02 16.80 -3.17
C ARG A 29 -16.83 17.59 -3.67
N LEU A 30 -16.64 17.70 -4.99
CA LEU A 30 -15.54 18.46 -5.59
C LEU A 30 -15.79 19.98 -5.60
N HIS A 31 -17.03 20.45 -5.38
CA HIS A 31 -17.33 21.88 -5.31
C HIS A 31 -17.01 22.56 -3.96
N GLU A 32 -16.67 21.78 -2.92
CA GLU A 32 -16.16 22.30 -1.65
C GLU A 32 -14.66 22.05 -1.45
N PHE A 33 -13.89 22.10 -2.54
CA PHE A 33 -12.45 21.95 -2.45
C PHE A 33 -11.78 23.26 -2.11
N ASP A 34 -11.83 23.60 -0.81
CA ASP A 34 -11.07 24.72 -0.24
C ASP A 34 -9.56 24.46 -0.45
N SER A 35 -8.86 25.49 -0.96
CA SER A 35 -7.41 25.54 -1.17
C SER A 35 -6.57 25.39 0.12
N ARG A 36 -7.19 25.16 1.25
CA ARG A 36 -6.59 24.81 2.55
C ARG A 36 -6.74 23.32 2.89
N ARG A 37 -6.79 22.43 1.90
CA ARG A 37 -6.86 21.00 2.19
C ARG A 37 -5.71 20.58 3.09
N ARG A 38 -6.02 20.24 4.33
CA ARG A 38 -5.18 19.35 5.12
C ARG A 38 -5.02 18.07 4.29
N LEU A 39 -3.79 17.78 3.89
CA LEU A 39 -3.45 16.51 3.29
C LEU A 39 -3.98 15.43 4.22
N LYS A 40 -4.97 14.66 3.78
CA LYS A 40 -5.55 13.61 4.62
C LYS A 40 -4.58 12.46 4.63
N GLU A 41 -4.25 11.99 5.82
CA GLU A 41 -3.54 10.73 6.00
C GLU A 41 -4.23 9.65 5.16
N MET A 42 -3.52 9.03 4.20
CA MET A 42 -4.09 7.99 3.37
C MET A 42 -3.23 6.74 3.38
N ILE A 43 -3.86 5.61 3.68
CA ILE A 43 -3.30 4.29 3.54
C ILE A 43 -4.11 3.54 2.49
N ALA A 44 -3.44 2.99 1.48
CA ALA A 44 -4.06 2.25 0.39
C ALA A 44 -3.43 0.85 0.30
N ILE A 45 -4.22 -0.19 0.52
CA ILE A 45 -3.74 -1.56 0.57
C ILE A 45 -4.53 -2.47 -0.36
N THR A 46 -3.82 -3.39 -1.02
CA THR A 46 -4.40 -4.38 -1.93
C THR A 46 -3.92 -5.80 -1.59
N GLY A 47 -4.70 -6.81 -1.98
CA GLY A 47 -4.40 -8.21 -1.68
C GLY A 47 -3.30 -8.80 -2.56
N SER A 48 -3.36 -8.54 -3.85
CA SER A 48 -2.43 -9.03 -4.87
C SER A 48 -2.62 -8.26 -6.18
N GLY A 49 -1.77 -8.54 -7.18
CA GLY A 49 -1.88 -7.94 -8.52
C GLY A 49 -1.12 -6.62 -8.69
N GLU A 50 -0.22 -6.28 -7.74
CA GLU A 50 0.58 -5.06 -7.85
C GLU A 50 1.35 -4.96 -9.16
N PHE A 51 1.32 -3.76 -9.75
CA PHE A 51 2.02 -3.41 -11.00
C PHE A 51 1.55 -4.17 -12.24
N LEU A 52 0.50 -4.99 -12.13
CA LEU A 52 -0.11 -5.70 -13.26
C LEU A 52 -1.18 -4.83 -13.95
N PRO A 53 -1.58 -5.15 -15.19
CA PRO A 53 -2.57 -4.35 -15.92
C PRO A 53 -3.89 -4.14 -15.18
N GLY A 54 -4.33 -5.12 -14.38
CA GLY A 54 -5.59 -5.09 -13.63
C GLY A 54 -5.70 -3.92 -12.65
N ILE A 55 -4.61 -3.58 -11.94
CA ILE A 55 -4.59 -2.50 -10.93
C ILE A 55 -4.35 -1.10 -11.54
N LYS A 56 -3.96 -1.02 -12.82
CA LYS A 56 -3.45 0.22 -13.43
C LYS A 56 -4.39 1.42 -13.30
N ASN A 57 -5.68 1.25 -13.54
CA ASN A 57 -6.64 2.34 -13.45
C ASN A 57 -6.88 2.78 -12.01
N ALA A 58 -6.88 1.82 -11.07
CA ALA A 58 -7.00 2.11 -9.65
C ALA A 58 -5.79 2.89 -9.14
N ASP A 59 -4.57 2.50 -9.53
CA ASP A 59 -3.34 3.23 -9.21
C ASP A 59 -3.34 4.65 -9.77
N LYS A 60 -3.72 4.80 -11.05
CA LYS A 60 -3.81 6.13 -11.68
C LYS A 60 -4.77 7.03 -10.92
N SER A 61 -5.96 6.54 -10.60
CA SER A 61 -6.96 7.31 -9.85
C SER A 61 -6.49 7.66 -8.45
N LEU A 62 -5.89 6.70 -7.75
CA LEU A 62 -5.42 6.87 -6.37
C LEU A 62 -4.28 7.89 -6.30
N PHE A 63 -3.24 7.73 -7.11
CA PHE A 63 -2.04 8.56 -7.00
C PHE A 63 -2.22 9.95 -7.59
N SER A 64 -3.16 10.14 -8.53
CA SER A 64 -3.52 11.47 -9.02
C SER A 64 -4.27 12.34 -8.00
N THR A 65 -4.64 11.80 -6.84
CA THR A 65 -5.21 12.61 -5.73
C THR A 65 -4.16 13.44 -5.00
N ILE A 66 -2.88 13.18 -5.26
CA ILE A 66 -1.74 13.89 -4.67
C ILE A 66 -1.18 14.88 -5.69
N ASP A 67 -0.94 16.10 -5.24
CA ASP A 67 -0.27 17.11 -6.06
C ASP A 67 1.21 16.75 -6.26
N ASN A 68 1.67 16.79 -7.51
CA ASN A 68 3.05 16.44 -7.89
C ASN A 68 3.51 15.08 -7.30
N PRO A 69 2.82 13.98 -7.62
CA PRO A 69 3.10 12.69 -7.03
C PRO A 69 4.52 12.20 -7.35
N TYR A 70 5.26 11.88 -6.31
CA TYR A 70 6.55 11.20 -6.41
C TYR A 70 6.49 9.88 -5.65
N VAL A 71 6.49 8.81 -6.41
CA VAL A 71 6.31 7.44 -5.91
C VAL A 71 7.67 6.77 -5.68
N LEU A 72 7.90 6.28 -4.48
CA LEU A 72 8.98 5.33 -4.21
C LEU A 72 8.39 3.94 -4.04
N THR A 73 8.95 2.96 -4.75
CA THR A 73 8.58 1.56 -4.58
C THR A 73 9.70 0.78 -3.93
N PHE A 74 9.33 -0.12 -3.03
CA PHE A 74 10.25 -0.98 -2.30
C PHE A 74 9.85 -2.44 -2.49
N SER A 75 10.76 -3.27 -3.01
CA SER A 75 10.63 -4.73 -3.03
C SER A 75 11.40 -5.41 -1.90
N THR A 76 11.64 -4.71 -0.81
CA THR A 76 12.38 -5.18 0.38
C THR A 76 11.80 -6.49 0.94
N ALA A 77 10.48 -6.69 0.86
CA ALA A 77 9.85 -7.96 1.25
C ALA A 77 10.41 -9.17 0.50
N ALA A 78 10.84 -8.97 -0.75
CA ALA A 78 11.49 -9.96 -1.61
C ALA A 78 13.03 -9.95 -1.51
N GLY A 79 13.60 -9.19 -0.58
CA GLY A 79 15.04 -8.97 -0.48
C GLY A 79 15.90 -10.21 -0.22
N LYS A 80 15.28 -11.34 0.17
CA LYS A 80 15.92 -12.65 0.31
C LYS A 80 15.66 -13.60 -0.87
N GLU A 81 14.90 -13.17 -1.86
CA GLU A 81 14.64 -13.94 -3.06
C GLU A 81 15.87 -13.89 -4.01
N SER A 82 15.84 -14.66 -5.09
CA SER A 82 16.90 -14.64 -6.08
C SER A 82 17.04 -13.27 -6.77
N ILE A 83 18.20 -13.01 -7.36
CA ILE A 83 18.47 -11.75 -8.08
C ILE A 83 17.46 -11.56 -9.21
N GLU A 84 17.14 -12.63 -9.94
CA GLU A 84 16.17 -12.61 -11.05
C GLU A 84 14.77 -12.20 -10.56
N ARG A 85 14.36 -12.67 -9.36
CA ARG A 85 13.07 -12.27 -8.76
C ARG A 85 13.06 -10.81 -8.35
N GLN A 86 14.15 -10.32 -7.79
CA GLN A 86 14.29 -8.91 -7.40
C GLN A 86 14.24 -8.00 -8.63
N GLU A 87 14.98 -8.35 -9.70
CA GLU A 87 14.94 -7.64 -10.98
C GLU A 87 13.54 -7.69 -11.62
N TYR A 88 12.84 -8.81 -11.53
CA TYR A 88 11.47 -8.91 -12.00
C TYR A 88 10.55 -7.90 -11.31
N TRP A 89 10.56 -7.81 -9.98
CA TRP A 89 9.77 -6.85 -9.22
C TRP A 89 10.12 -5.40 -9.55
N LYS A 90 11.42 -5.09 -9.65
CA LYS A 90 11.90 -3.78 -10.07
C LYS A 90 11.37 -3.40 -11.45
N ASN A 91 11.52 -4.28 -12.43
CA ASN A 91 11.11 -4.02 -13.81
C ASN A 91 9.58 -3.85 -13.91
N LEU A 92 8.80 -4.65 -13.20
CA LEU A 92 7.35 -4.47 -13.11
C LEU A 92 6.99 -3.08 -12.58
N ALA A 93 7.56 -2.68 -11.45
CA ALA A 93 7.30 -1.38 -10.85
C ALA A 93 7.69 -0.23 -11.78
N VAL A 94 8.91 -0.26 -12.34
CA VAL A 94 9.40 0.79 -13.25
C VAL A 94 8.50 0.93 -14.48
N ASN A 95 8.16 -0.17 -15.13
CA ASN A 95 7.31 -0.15 -16.34
C ASN A 95 5.89 0.32 -16.02
N HIS A 96 5.35 -0.11 -14.89
CA HIS A 96 4.02 0.28 -14.44
C HIS A 96 3.91 1.80 -14.23
N PHE A 97 4.75 2.37 -13.37
CA PHE A 97 4.69 3.81 -13.07
C PHE A 97 5.09 4.69 -14.26
N LYS A 98 6.02 4.22 -15.11
CA LYS A 98 6.32 4.86 -16.40
C LYS A 98 5.06 4.92 -17.28
N SER A 99 4.30 3.82 -17.34
CA SER A 99 3.06 3.74 -18.12
C SER A 99 1.93 4.63 -17.61
N LEU A 100 2.00 5.03 -16.33
CA LEU A 100 1.08 5.98 -15.70
C LEU A 100 1.51 7.44 -15.88
N GLY A 101 2.72 7.69 -16.39
CA GLY A 101 3.30 9.04 -16.49
C GLY A 101 3.63 9.67 -15.14
N LEU A 102 3.84 8.86 -14.09
CA LEU A 102 4.14 9.34 -12.74
C LEU A 102 5.65 9.40 -12.52
N ARG A 103 6.10 10.42 -11.77
CA ARG A 103 7.46 10.45 -11.26
C ARG A 103 7.66 9.30 -10.28
N HIS A 104 8.62 8.43 -10.58
CA HIS A 104 8.84 7.20 -9.83
C HIS A 104 10.33 6.87 -9.70
N LYS A 105 10.68 6.25 -8.58
CA LYS A 105 11.97 5.59 -8.37
C LYS A 105 11.77 4.28 -7.63
N HIS A 106 12.37 3.21 -8.12
CA HIS A 106 12.48 1.95 -7.38
C HIS A 106 13.71 2.00 -6.47
N ILE A 107 13.53 1.65 -5.21
CA ILE A 107 14.60 1.60 -4.21
C ILE A 107 15.03 0.16 -4.01
N GLU A 108 16.28 -0.13 -4.34
CA GLU A 108 16.89 -1.46 -4.22
C GLU A 108 17.50 -1.66 -2.83
N ALA A 109 16.70 -1.56 -1.79
CA ALA A 109 17.11 -1.78 -0.41
C ALA A 109 16.53 -3.11 0.10
N LYS A 110 17.39 -4.08 0.38
CA LYS A 110 17.03 -5.48 0.66
C LYS A 110 17.00 -5.82 2.15
N ASN A 111 17.65 -5.02 2.97
CA ASN A 111 17.83 -5.28 4.40
C ASN A 111 17.90 -3.98 5.20
N LYS A 112 18.02 -4.12 6.52
CA LYS A 112 17.98 -3.01 7.47
C LYS A 112 19.06 -1.96 7.24
N ASN A 113 20.29 -2.37 6.89
CA ASN A 113 21.40 -1.44 6.68
C ASN A 113 21.20 -0.62 5.41
N GLU A 114 20.74 -1.26 4.34
CA GLU A 114 20.45 -0.60 3.06
C GLU A 114 19.23 0.33 3.16
N ILE A 115 18.21 -0.03 3.94
CA ILE A 115 17.03 0.81 4.21
C ILE A 115 17.42 2.07 4.99
N ASP A 116 18.36 1.99 5.92
CA ASP A 116 18.80 3.14 6.73
C ASP A 116 19.95 3.94 6.08
N ASP A 117 20.34 3.57 4.86
CA ASP A 117 21.33 4.30 4.08
C ASP A 117 20.87 5.75 3.83
N LYS A 118 21.81 6.68 3.94
CA LYS A 118 21.55 8.11 3.77
C LYS A 118 20.86 8.41 2.44
N HIS A 119 21.27 7.75 1.35
CA HIS A 119 20.66 7.97 0.03
C HIS A 119 19.19 7.57 0.00
N VAL A 120 18.83 6.46 0.66
CA VAL A 120 17.43 6.02 0.76
C VAL A 120 16.61 7.03 1.56
N ILE A 121 17.13 7.49 2.70
CA ILE A 121 16.45 8.49 3.54
C ILE A 121 16.31 9.83 2.80
N ASP A 122 17.34 10.27 2.08
CA ASP A 122 17.30 11.48 1.26
C ASP A 122 16.25 11.37 0.13
N GLU A 123 16.06 10.21 -0.48
CA GLU A 123 14.98 9.98 -1.46
C GLU A 123 13.60 9.96 -0.77
N MET A 124 13.49 9.30 0.38
CA MET A 124 12.25 9.29 1.17
C MET A 124 11.80 10.70 1.53
N SER A 125 12.71 11.60 1.91
CA SER A 125 12.39 12.98 2.28
C SER A 125 11.74 13.81 1.16
N LYS A 126 11.97 13.44 -0.10
CA LYS A 126 11.41 14.09 -1.29
C LYS A 126 10.08 13.50 -1.74
N ALA A 127 9.80 12.25 -1.35
CA ALA A 127 8.63 11.52 -1.78
C ALA A 127 7.38 11.90 -0.97
N ASN A 128 6.23 11.73 -1.60
CA ASN A 128 4.92 11.84 -0.96
C ASN A 128 4.08 10.55 -1.14
N ILE A 129 4.60 9.56 -1.84
CA ILE A 129 3.98 8.24 -1.96
C ILE A 129 5.05 7.16 -1.76
N VAL A 130 4.77 6.20 -0.88
CA VAL A 130 5.58 5.00 -0.70
C VAL A 130 4.72 3.77 -0.95
N TYR A 131 5.24 2.85 -1.76
CA TYR A 131 4.58 1.59 -2.10
C TYR A 131 5.48 0.40 -1.73
N PHE A 132 5.00 -0.47 -0.84
CA PHE A 132 5.66 -1.74 -0.50
C PHE A 132 5.06 -2.89 -1.30
N SER A 133 5.88 -3.60 -2.06
CA SER A 133 5.49 -4.80 -2.80
C SER A 133 5.29 -6.02 -1.90
N GLY A 134 4.83 -7.12 -2.49
CA GLY A 134 4.70 -8.43 -1.85
C GLY A 134 6.02 -9.11 -1.55
N GLY A 135 5.95 -10.26 -0.86
CA GLY A 135 7.07 -11.09 -0.42
C GLY A 135 6.93 -11.54 1.03
N ASN A 136 8.01 -11.52 1.81
CA ASN A 136 8.02 -11.92 3.21
C ASN A 136 7.72 -10.75 4.15
N PRO A 137 6.56 -10.71 4.83
CA PRO A 137 6.19 -9.58 5.69
C PRO A 137 7.08 -9.45 6.93
N GLN A 138 7.58 -10.57 7.49
CA GLN A 138 8.49 -10.51 8.65
C GLN A 138 9.84 -9.96 8.26
N HIS A 139 10.34 -10.30 7.07
CA HIS A 139 11.58 -9.72 6.56
C HIS A 139 11.40 -8.22 6.31
N LEU A 140 10.30 -7.82 5.70
CA LEU A 140 9.99 -6.40 5.45
C LEU A 140 9.96 -5.60 6.75
N ILE A 141 9.16 -6.01 7.75
CA ILE A 141 9.03 -5.27 9.01
C ILE A 141 10.37 -5.16 9.74
N ASN A 142 11.17 -6.24 9.75
CA ASN A 142 12.49 -6.23 10.38
C ASN A 142 13.47 -5.28 9.68
N SER A 143 13.37 -5.17 8.36
CA SER A 143 14.25 -4.30 7.57
C SER A 143 13.91 -2.82 7.73
N ILE A 144 12.62 -2.46 7.72
CA ILE A 144 12.18 -1.06 7.77
C ILE A 144 12.10 -0.47 9.19
N SER A 145 12.24 -1.31 10.23
CA SER A 145 12.19 -0.87 11.64
C SER A 145 13.48 -0.16 12.06
N THR A 146 13.85 0.92 11.37
CA THR A 146 14.90 1.85 11.76
C THR A 146 14.27 3.20 12.14
N LYS A 147 14.96 3.96 12.99
CA LYS A 147 14.42 5.25 13.46
C LYS A 147 14.23 6.23 12.31
N ASN A 148 15.22 6.34 11.42
CA ASN A 148 15.20 7.32 10.33
C ASN A 148 14.10 6.99 9.32
N PHE A 149 14.03 5.73 8.87
CA PHE A 149 13.03 5.29 7.91
C PHE A 149 11.60 5.40 8.47
N MET A 150 11.39 5.02 9.73
CA MET A 150 10.08 5.15 10.38
C MET A 150 9.63 6.60 10.53
N ASN A 151 10.55 7.54 10.79
CA ASN A 151 10.21 8.97 10.82
C ASN A 151 9.70 9.44 9.44
N GLU A 152 10.35 9.02 8.37
CA GLU A 152 9.92 9.34 7.01
C GLU A 152 8.58 8.69 6.64
N LEU A 153 8.34 7.43 7.04
CA LEU A 153 7.03 6.79 6.85
C LEU A 153 5.91 7.56 7.57
N ILE A 154 6.16 7.98 8.81
CA ILE A 154 5.19 8.78 9.57
C ILE A 154 4.95 10.14 8.90
N ARG A 155 6.00 10.77 8.35
CA ARG A 155 5.87 12.00 7.58
C ARG A 155 5.00 11.78 6.33
N ILE A 156 5.35 10.79 5.52
CA ILE A 156 4.61 10.48 4.27
C ILE A 156 3.15 10.11 4.56
N LYS A 157 2.90 9.33 5.62
CA LYS A 157 1.54 9.03 6.06
C LYS A 157 0.71 10.30 6.29
N LYS A 158 1.31 11.38 6.81
CA LYS A 158 0.62 12.64 7.10
C LYS A 158 0.39 13.52 5.86
N ILE A 159 1.27 13.44 4.86
CA ILE A 159 1.26 14.36 3.72
C ILE A 159 0.92 13.71 2.38
N GLY A 160 0.74 12.40 2.34
CA GLY A 160 0.60 11.65 1.10
C GLY A 160 -0.01 10.27 1.29
N ILE A 161 0.52 9.28 0.58
CA ILE A 161 -0.04 7.92 0.55
C ILE A 161 0.99 6.90 0.98
N LEU A 162 0.64 6.06 1.96
CA LEU A 162 1.30 4.79 2.17
C LEU A 162 0.52 3.69 1.46
N ALA A 163 1.12 3.09 0.46
CA ALA A 163 0.53 2.00 -0.30
C ALA A 163 1.25 0.67 -0.02
N GLY A 164 0.53 -0.44 -0.17
CA GLY A 164 1.14 -1.74 -0.01
C GLY A 164 0.30 -2.87 -0.58
N CYS A 165 0.98 -3.88 -1.12
CA CYS A 165 0.37 -5.10 -1.62
C CYS A 165 0.86 -6.32 -0.83
N SER A 166 -0.01 -7.29 -0.59
CA SER A 166 0.32 -8.55 0.07
C SER A 166 1.12 -8.33 1.36
N ALA A 167 2.43 -8.66 1.40
CA ALA A 167 3.30 -8.40 2.55
C ALA A 167 3.33 -6.91 2.94
N GLY A 168 3.39 -6.00 1.94
CA GLY A 168 3.32 -4.56 2.15
C GLY A 168 2.00 -4.09 2.75
N ALA A 169 0.89 -4.76 2.44
CA ALA A 169 -0.39 -4.52 3.08
C ALA A 169 -0.42 -5.06 4.52
N MET A 170 0.08 -6.29 4.73
CA MET A 170 0.07 -6.94 6.05
C MET A 170 0.76 -6.13 7.13
N ILE A 171 1.89 -5.48 6.81
CA ILE A 171 2.64 -4.69 7.78
C ILE A 171 1.91 -3.42 8.25
N MET A 172 0.89 -2.95 7.53
CA MET A 172 0.12 -1.74 7.91
C MET A 172 -0.81 -1.99 9.11
N GLY A 173 -1.20 -3.23 9.35
CA GLY A 173 -2.05 -3.61 10.49
C GLY A 173 -1.32 -3.52 11.83
N GLU A 174 -2.09 -3.67 12.92
CA GLU A 174 -1.53 -3.82 14.26
C GLU A 174 -0.87 -5.18 14.45
N LYS A 175 -1.53 -6.23 13.95
CA LYS A 175 -1.02 -7.59 13.94
C LYS A 175 -0.89 -8.13 12.53
N MET A 176 0.11 -8.94 12.32
CA MET A 176 0.24 -9.80 11.14
C MET A 176 -0.20 -11.23 11.50
N ILE A 177 -0.30 -12.10 10.52
CA ILE A 177 -0.55 -13.54 10.74
C ILE A 177 0.52 -14.12 11.68
N LYS A 178 1.77 -13.69 11.52
CA LYS A 178 2.86 -13.94 12.46
C LYS A 178 3.52 -12.62 12.82
N GLY A 179 3.50 -12.27 14.11
CA GLY A 179 4.18 -11.07 14.61
C GLY A 179 3.31 -9.80 14.65
N THR A 180 3.96 -8.67 14.76
CA THR A 180 3.36 -7.35 14.94
C THR A 180 3.65 -6.49 13.71
N GLY A 181 2.65 -5.75 13.23
CA GLY A 181 2.79 -4.78 12.14
C GLY A 181 3.16 -3.39 12.66
N LEU A 182 3.05 -2.39 11.78
CA LEU A 182 3.35 -0.98 12.08
C LEU A 182 2.26 -0.27 12.91
N ASN A 183 1.12 -0.93 13.11
CA ASN A 183 -0.04 -0.36 13.81
C ASN A 183 -0.57 0.96 13.19
N PHE A 184 -0.38 1.14 11.89
CA PHE A 184 -0.97 2.27 11.18
C PHE A 184 -2.49 2.09 11.01
N ILE A 185 -2.95 0.84 10.93
CA ILE A 185 -4.36 0.45 10.95
C ILE A 185 -4.61 -0.26 12.28
N LYS A 186 -5.15 0.47 13.24
CA LYS A 186 -5.35 -0.01 14.61
C LYS A 186 -6.38 -1.14 14.67
N ASN A 187 -6.20 -2.00 15.66
CA ASN A 187 -7.10 -3.11 15.96
C ASN A 187 -7.40 -3.99 14.75
N SER A 188 -6.39 -4.28 13.93
CA SER A 188 -6.57 -5.01 12.67
C SER A 188 -5.53 -6.09 12.43
N ILE A 189 -5.97 -7.11 11.70
CA ILE A 189 -5.15 -8.08 10.97
C ILE A 189 -5.54 -7.98 9.49
N ILE A 190 -4.55 -7.81 8.61
CA ILE A 190 -4.77 -7.73 7.17
C ILE A 190 -4.50 -9.08 6.56
N ILE A 191 -5.49 -9.60 5.82
CA ILE A 191 -5.45 -10.88 5.12
C ILE A 191 -5.41 -10.60 3.63
N PRO A 192 -4.23 -10.67 2.99
CA PRO A 192 -4.12 -10.54 1.53
C PRO A 192 -4.61 -11.81 0.83
N HIS A 193 -4.63 -11.78 -0.50
CA HIS A 193 -5.00 -12.94 -1.35
C HIS A 193 -6.35 -13.55 -1.00
N TYR A 194 -7.26 -12.76 -0.46
CA TYR A 194 -8.58 -13.26 -0.08
C TYR A 194 -9.39 -13.64 -1.33
N GLY A 195 -9.96 -14.87 -1.29
CA GLY A 195 -10.64 -15.43 -2.45
C GLY A 195 -9.76 -16.24 -3.40
N GLU A 196 -8.43 -16.15 -3.27
CA GLU A 196 -7.51 -17.02 -4.02
C GLU A 196 -7.42 -18.40 -3.36
N SER A 197 -7.62 -19.46 -4.17
CA SER A 197 -7.82 -20.83 -3.66
C SER A 197 -6.69 -21.35 -2.79
N TYR A 198 -5.44 -21.04 -3.16
CA TYR A 198 -4.25 -21.47 -2.40
C TYR A 198 -4.07 -20.75 -1.06
N TYR A 199 -4.80 -19.66 -0.81
CA TYR A 199 -4.70 -18.88 0.43
C TYR A 199 -5.90 -19.08 1.36
N SER A 200 -6.92 -19.80 0.92
CA SER A 200 -8.19 -19.98 1.66
C SER A 200 -8.00 -20.61 3.04
N TRP A 201 -7.12 -21.60 3.17
CA TRP A 201 -6.83 -22.27 4.43
C TRP A 201 -6.18 -21.32 5.47
N ILE A 202 -5.30 -20.42 5.01
CA ILE A 202 -4.67 -19.40 5.89
C ILE A 202 -5.75 -18.44 6.41
N SER A 203 -6.60 -17.93 5.54
CA SER A 203 -7.67 -17.01 5.93
C SER A 203 -8.64 -17.63 6.92
N ASN A 204 -9.00 -18.90 6.73
CA ASN A 204 -9.88 -19.63 7.66
C ASN A 204 -9.20 -19.88 9.01
N THR A 205 -7.91 -20.25 9.01
CA THR A 205 -7.14 -20.45 10.23
C THR A 205 -7.03 -19.13 11.03
N VAL A 206 -6.75 -18.01 10.36
CA VAL A 206 -6.69 -16.69 11.02
C VAL A 206 -8.04 -16.31 11.59
N LYS A 207 -9.16 -16.54 10.88
CA LYS A 207 -10.52 -16.29 11.38
C LYS A 207 -10.78 -17.09 12.65
N LEU A 208 -10.42 -18.37 12.67
CA LEU A 208 -10.62 -19.25 13.81
C LEU A 208 -9.79 -18.84 15.03
N LEU A 209 -8.52 -18.50 14.83
CA LEU A 209 -7.59 -18.14 15.91
C LEU A 209 -7.83 -16.71 16.45
N ASN A 210 -8.38 -15.82 15.65
CA ASN A 210 -8.62 -14.44 16.02
C ASN A 210 -9.65 -14.27 17.16
N LYS A 211 -10.62 -15.17 17.27
CA LYS A 211 -11.69 -15.13 18.29
C LYS A 211 -12.32 -13.74 18.48
N GLY A 212 -12.42 -12.94 17.41
CA GLY A 212 -12.98 -11.60 17.46
C GLY A 212 -12.08 -10.52 18.07
N LYS A 213 -10.83 -10.84 18.42
CA LYS A 213 -9.90 -9.90 19.07
C LYS A 213 -9.51 -8.72 18.18
N TYR A 214 -9.29 -8.97 16.90
CA TYR A 214 -8.92 -7.96 15.90
C TYR A 214 -9.93 -7.92 14.76
N LYS A 215 -10.09 -6.75 14.17
CA LYS A 215 -10.83 -6.61 12.92
C LYS A 215 -10.04 -7.25 11.77
N LEU A 216 -10.65 -8.20 11.07
CA LEU A 216 -10.04 -8.81 9.90
C LEU A 216 -10.36 -7.96 8.66
N ILE A 217 -9.32 -7.54 7.96
CA ILE A 217 -9.43 -6.81 6.69
C ILE A 217 -8.98 -7.77 5.59
N CYS A 218 -9.97 -8.34 4.90
CA CYS A 218 -9.73 -9.27 3.81
C CYS A 218 -9.59 -8.49 2.50
N LEU A 219 -8.46 -8.68 1.80
CA LEU A 219 -8.12 -7.97 0.58
C LEU A 219 -8.10 -8.92 -0.61
N GLU A 220 -8.94 -8.61 -1.58
CA GLU A 220 -8.99 -9.31 -2.87
C GLU A 220 -7.91 -8.78 -3.83
N LYS A 221 -7.72 -9.49 -4.93
CA LYS A 221 -6.85 -9.11 -6.02
C LYS A 221 -7.35 -7.82 -6.70
N ASP A 222 -6.42 -6.99 -7.18
CA ASP A 222 -6.68 -5.83 -8.03
C ASP A 222 -7.69 -4.81 -7.46
N THR A 223 -7.87 -4.78 -6.13
CA THR A 223 -8.76 -3.83 -5.46
C THR A 223 -8.05 -3.13 -4.33
N TYR A 224 -8.33 -1.83 -4.12
CA TYR A 224 -7.82 -1.10 -2.97
C TYR A 224 -8.83 -1.00 -1.83
N PHE A 225 -8.32 -1.23 -0.62
CA PHE A 225 -8.95 -0.79 0.61
C PHE A 225 -8.23 0.48 1.09
N THR A 226 -8.95 1.59 1.19
CA THR A 226 -8.37 2.88 1.59
C THR A 226 -8.87 3.32 2.95
N ILE A 227 -7.97 3.95 3.72
CA ILE A 227 -8.25 4.59 5.01
C ILE A 227 -7.73 6.02 4.93
N THR A 228 -8.57 6.96 5.31
CA THR A 228 -8.31 8.40 5.39
C THR A 228 -8.65 8.94 6.76
#